data_45632c252cb4ff19b122aae444398469
#
_entry.id   45632c252cb4ff19b122aae444398469
#
_cell.length_a   1.000
_cell.length_b   1.000
_cell.length_c   1.000
_cell.angle_alpha   90.00
_cell.angle_beta   90.00
_cell.angle_gamma   90.00
#
_symmetry.space_group_name_H-M   'P 1'
#
loop_
_entity.id
_entity.type
_entity.pdbx_description
1 polymer ?
#
loop_
_entity_poly.entity_id
_entity_poly.type
_entity_poly.pdbx_seq_one_letter_code
_entity_poly.pdbx_strand_id
1 'polypeptide(L)'
;MKYYLCKFVPPRADFLPTMSEKEQQWMKAHGAYLTELLDQGLIVAHGPVMDPAGGYGVSLFQIPDDQDIAALTSKDPIVLNGVGHYEHYPMLHLTSRQ
;
A
#
# COMPACT_ATOMS: atom_id res chain seq x y z
N MET A 1 -16.94 5.85 8.99
CA MET A 1 -15.86 5.36 8.10
C MET A 1 -14.81 6.44 7.90
N LYS A 2 -13.55 6.04 7.85
CA LYS A 2 -12.43 6.92 7.51
C LYS A 2 -11.86 6.48 6.16
N TYR A 3 -11.35 7.43 5.41
CA TYR A 3 -10.84 7.18 4.07
C TYR A 3 -9.41 7.70 3.94
N TYR A 4 -8.57 6.92 3.28
CA TYR A 4 -7.16 7.29 3.09
C TYR A 4 -6.70 6.94 1.70
N LEU A 5 -5.87 7.82 1.12
CA LEU A 5 -4.97 7.46 0.05
C LEU A 5 -3.64 7.11 0.72
N CYS A 6 -3.20 5.89 0.57
CA CYS A 6 -1.91 5.45 1.09
C CYS A 6 -0.93 5.26 -0.05
N LYS A 7 0.29 5.72 0.18
CA LYS A 7 1.36 5.64 -0.80
C LYS A 7 2.47 4.78 -0.21
N PHE A 8 2.78 3.67 -0.87
CA PHE A 8 3.96 2.88 -0.53
C PHE A 8 5.16 3.44 -1.30
N VAL A 9 6.15 3.94 -0.57
CA VAL A 9 7.36 4.54 -1.14
C VAL A 9 8.48 3.50 -1.07
N PRO A 10 8.95 2.99 -2.22
CA PRO A 10 10.08 2.06 -2.24
C PRO A 10 11.36 2.68 -1.72
N PRO A 11 12.37 1.88 -1.36
CA PRO A 11 13.60 2.39 -0.76
C PRO A 11 14.50 3.14 -1.74
N ARG A 12 14.26 3.01 -3.05
CA ARG A 12 15.05 3.68 -4.08
C ARG A 12 14.22 3.88 -5.34
N ALA A 13 14.58 4.87 -6.16
CA ALA A 13 13.79 5.29 -7.32
C ALA A 13 13.66 4.19 -8.39
N ASP A 14 14.71 3.36 -8.55
CA ASP A 14 14.75 2.27 -9.53
C ASP A 14 14.47 0.90 -8.89
N PHE A 15 13.67 0.87 -7.83
CA PHE A 15 13.42 -0.34 -7.04
C PHE A 15 12.93 -1.52 -7.89
N LEU A 16 11.88 -1.30 -8.72
CA LEU A 16 11.26 -2.41 -9.46
C LEU A 16 12.24 -3.13 -10.41
N PRO A 17 13.04 -2.41 -11.24
CA PRO A 17 13.99 -3.11 -12.11
C PRO A 17 15.23 -3.65 -11.40
N THR A 18 15.48 -3.25 -10.15
CA THR A 18 16.70 -3.64 -9.43
C THR A 18 16.44 -4.46 -8.17
N MET A 19 15.23 -4.97 -7.99
CA MET A 19 14.90 -5.77 -6.81
C MET A 19 15.78 -7.01 -6.70
N SER A 20 16.30 -7.26 -5.49
CA SER A 20 16.94 -8.54 -5.16
C SER A 20 15.89 -9.66 -5.13
N GLU A 21 16.33 -10.92 -5.07
CA GLU A 21 15.40 -12.04 -4.94
C GLU A 21 14.53 -11.93 -3.70
N LYS A 22 15.10 -11.53 -2.57
CA LYS A 22 14.33 -11.34 -1.33
C LYS A 22 13.32 -10.22 -1.48
N GLU A 23 13.71 -9.10 -2.08
CA GLU A 23 12.81 -7.99 -2.34
C GLU A 23 11.65 -8.40 -3.24
N GLN A 24 11.91 -9.20 -4.26
CA GLN A 24 10.86 -9.75 -5.13
C GLN A 24 9.87 -10.61 -4.33
N GLN A 25 10.37 -11.46 -3.43
CA GLN A 25 9.52 -12.28 -2.57
C GLN A 25 8.69 -11.43 -1.62
N TRP A 26 9.29 -10.41 -1.00
CA TRP A 26 8.57 -9.50 -0.11
C TRP A 26 7.52 -8.68 -0.84
N MET A 27 7.81 -8.25 -2.07
CA MET A 27 6.84 -7.54 -2.91
C MET A 27 5.67 -8.43 -3.30
N LYS A 28 5.92 -9.70 -3.56
CA LYS A 28 4.84 -10.66 -3.80
C LYS A 28 3.95 -10.81 -2.57
N ALA A 29 4.55 -10.92 -1.39
CA ALA A 29 3.82 -10.99 -0.12
C ALA A 29 3.06 -9.68 0.16
N HIS A 30 3.65 -8.52 -0.17
CA HIS A 30 3.00 -7.21 -0.10
C HIS A 30 1.72 -7.19 -0.94
N GLY A 31 1.81 -7.62 -2.21
CA GLY A 31 0.64 -7.68 -3.08
C GLY A 31 -0.46 -8.60 -2.55
N ALA A 32 -0.07 -9.75 -2.01
CA ALA A 32 -1.01 -10.69 -1.41
C ALA A 32 -1.70 -10.10 -0.17
N TYR A 33 -0.95 -9.37 0.67
CA TYR A 33 -1.50 -8.70 1.84
C TYR A 33 -2.55 -7.65 1.45
N LEU A 34 -2.23 -6.80 0.47
CA LEU A 34 -3.17 -5.77 0.00
C LEU A 34 -4.41 -6.40 -0.63
N THR A 35 -4.26 -7.49 -1.38
CA THR A 35 -5.40 -8.21 -1.96
C THR A 35 -6.28 -8.82 -0.88
N GLU A 36 -5.70 -9.32 0.20
CA GLU A 36 -6.47 -9.80 1.35
C GLU A 36 -7.30 -8.67 1.97
N LEU A 37 -6.72 -7.48 2.14
CA LEU A 37 -7.46 -6.31 2.64
C LEU A 37 -8.55 -5.87 1.65
N LEU A 38 -8.29 -5.99 0.35
CA LEU A 38 -9.29 -5.74 -0.69
C LEU A 38 -10.47 -6.68 -0.54
N ASP A 39 -10.20 -7.97 -0.35
CA ASP A 39 -11.24 -8.98 -0.19
C ASP A 39 -12.06 -8.76 1.09
N GLN A 40 -11.44 -8.20 2.14
CA GLN A 40 -12.13 -7.84 3.37
C GLN A 40 -12.92 -6.54 3.27
N GLY A 41 -12.82 -5.81 2.16
CA GLY A 41 -13.52 -4.55 1.97
C GLY A 41 -12.84 -3.36 2.63
N LEU A 42 -11.62 -3.50 3.14
CA LEU A 42 -10.86 -2.41 3.76
C LEU A 42 -10.10 -1.58 2.73
N ILE A 43 -9.77 -2.17 1.59
CA ILE A 43 -9.20 -1.48 0.43
C ILE A 43 -10.23 -1.49 -0.70
N VAL A 44 -10.40 -0.34 -1.34
CA VAL A 44 -11.29 -0.19 -2.50
C VAL A 44 -10.56 -0.57 -3.79
N ALA A 45 -9.30 -0.16 -3.91
CA ALA A 45 -8.47 -0.43 -5.08
C ALA A 45 -7.01 -0.22 -4.70
N HIS A 46 -6.10 -0.91 -5.38
CA HIS A 46 -4.67 -0.69 -5.22
C HIS A 46 -3.92 -1.05 -6.48
N GLY A 47 -2.73 -0.49 -6.64
CA GLY A 47 -1.88 -0.80 -7.78
C GLY A 47 -0.60 0.01 -7.79
N PRO A 48 0.35 -0.37 -8.65
CA PRO A 48 1.58 0.39 -8.80
C PRO A 48 1.39 1.59 -9.72
N VAL A 49 2.17 2.64 -9.47
CA VAL A 49 2.20 3.85 -10.29
C VAL A 49 3.58 3.95 -10.94
N MET A 50 3.59 4.18 -12.25
CA MET A 50 4.82 4.37 -13.02
C MET A 50 5.12 5.86 -13.11
N ASP A 51 5.87 6.36 -12.13
CA ASP A 51 6.32 7.75 -12.11
C ASP A 51 7.77 7.79 -12.63
N PRO A 52 8.09 8.61 -13.64
CA PRO A 52 9.47 8.70 -14.13
C PRO A 52 10.49 9.08 -13.06
N ALA A 53 10.07 9.81 -12.03
CA ALA A 53 10.94 10.19 -10.91
C ALA A 53 11.15 9.05 -9.91
N GLY A 54 10.37 7.99 -10.01
CA GLY A 54 10.42 6.83 -9.12
C GLY A 54 9.04 6.24 -8.90
N GLY A 55 8.89 4.95 -9.18
CA GLY A 55 7.62 4.25 -9.02
C GLY A 55 7.21 4.14 -7.55
N TYR A 56 5.91 4.04 -7.31
CA TYR A 56 5.37 3.85 -5.96
C TYR A 56 4.07 3.05 -6.04
N GLY A 57 3.58 2.62 -4.88
CA GLY A 57 2.30 1.93 -4.80
C GLY A 57 1.22 2.85 -4.27
N VAL A 58 -0.01 2.68 -4.76
CA VAL A 58 -1.19 3.41 -4.26
C VAL A 58 -2.22 2.42 -3.77
N SER A 59 -2.81 2.73 -2.63
CA SER A 59 -3.97 2.00 -2.11
C SER A 59 -4.99 2.98 -1.55
N LEU A 60 -6.27 2.71 -1.82
CA LEU A 60 -7.38 3.51 -1.35
C LEU A 60 -8.10 2.72 -0.27
N PHE A 61 -8.04 3.22 0.97
CA PHE A 61 -8.62 2.56 2.13
C PHE A 61 -9.95 3.17 2.53
N GLN A 62 -10.87 2.33 2.96
CA GLN A 62 -12.08 2.73 3.68
C GLN A 62 -12.19 1.84 4.91
N ILE A 63 -12.02 2.44 6.08
CA ILE A 63 -11.90 1.67 7.33
C ILE A 63 -12.83 2.23 8.39
N PRO A 64 -13.25 1.40 9.37
CA PRO A 64 -14.04 1.88 10.49
C PRO A 64 -13.33 3.01 11.26
N ASP A 65 -14.11 3.88 11.89
CA ASP A 65 -13.58 5.05 12.59
C ASP A 65 -12.62 4.68 13.72
N ASP A 66 -12.77 3.51 14.32
CA ASP A 66 -11.94 3.03 15.41
C ASP A 66 -10.71 2.26 14.93
N GLN A 67 -10.56 2.05 13.62
CA GLN A 67 -9.41 1.37 13.05
C GLN A 67 -8.27 2.35 12.80
N ASP A 68 -7.04 1.96 13.13
CA ASP A 68 -5.85 2.77 12.89
C ASP A 68 -5.20 2.37 11.57
N ILE A 69 -5.08 3.33 10.64
CA ILE A 69 -4.48 3.07 9.32
C ILE A 69 -3.00 2.66 9.46
N ALA A 70 -2.26 3.27 10.37
CA ALA A 70 -0.85 2.95 10.57
C ALA A 70 -0.69 1.50 11.08
N ALA A 71 -1.61 1.02 11.90
CA ALA A 71 -1.60 -0.35 12.37
C ALA A 71 -1.81 -1.34 11.23
N LEU A 72 -2.65 -0.99 10.25
CA LEU A 72 -2.88 -1.84 9.08
C LEU A 72 -1.66 -1.89 8.17
N THR A 73 -1.09 -0.73 7.84
CA THR A 73 0.04 -0.68 6.90
C THR A 73 1.33 -1.20 7.52
N SER A 74 1.49 -1.11 8.84
CA SER A 74 2.69 -1.64 9.52
C SER A 74 2.77 -3.17 9.50
N LYS A 75 1.67 -3.86 9.22
CA LYS A 75 1.64 -5.32 9.10
C LYS A 75 2.00 -5.82 7.70
N ASP A 76 2.16 -4.90 6.74
CA ASP A 76 2.56 -5.27 5.39
C ASP A 76 3.92 -5.96 5.42
N PRO A 77 4.06 -7.15 4.82
CA PRO A 77 5.33 -7.90 4.85
C PRO A 77 6.54 -7.12 4.34
N ILE A 78 6.37 -6.25 3.35
CA ILE A 78 7.49 -5.44 2.84
C ILE A 78 7.99 -4.46 3.91
N VAL A 79 7.07 -3.87 4.66
CA VAL A 79 7.40 -2.94 5.75
C VAL A 79 8.01 -3.69 6.93
N LEU A 80 7.47 -4.86 7.26
CA LEU A 80 8.01 -5.70 8.33
C LEU A 80 9.46 -6.11 8.07
N ASN A 81 9.85 -6.18 6.80
CA ASN A 81 11.22 -6.49 6.40
C ASN A 81 12.09 -5.24 6.20
N GLY A 82 11.60 -4.08 6.60
CA GLY A 82 12.37 -2.84 6.59
C GLY A 82 12.59 -2.25 5.21
N VAL A 83 11.76 -2.60 4.23
CA VAL A 83 11.90 -2.14 2.85
C VAL A 83 10.81 -1.12 2.54
N GLY A 84 11.21 0.13 2.31
CA GLY A 84 10.28 1.21 2.00
C GLY A 84 9.45 1.65 3.21
N HIS A 85 8.48 2.51 2.95
CA HIS A 85 7.59 3.02 4.00
C HIS A 85 6.27 3.48 3.37
N TYR A 86 5.28 3.71 4.23
CA TYR A 86 3.98 4.23 3.82
C TYR A 86 3.85 5.71 4.18
N GLU A 87 3.16 6.44 3.31
CA GLU A 87 2.63 7.78 3.59
C GLU A 87 1.11 7.68 3.56
N HIS A 88 0.45 8.32 4.53
CA HIS A 88 -0.99 8.25 4.69
C HIS A 88 -1.60 9.63 4.49
N TYR A 89 -2.57 9.73 3.58
CA TYR A 89 -3.25 10.98 3.28
C TYR A 89 -4.74 10.82 3.54
N PRO A 90 -5.27 11.43 4.62
CA PRO A 90 -6.72 11.37 4.89
C PRO A 90 -7.52 12.01 3.75
N MET A 91 -8.63 11.40 3.41
CA MET A 91 -9.57 11.92 2.41
C MET A 91 -10.88 12.27 3.09
N LEU A 92 -11.54 13.32 2.63
CA LEU A 92 -12.85 13.71 3.17
C LEU A 92 -13.88 12.61 2.98
N HIS A 93 -13.89 12.01 1.80
CA HIS A 93 -14.71 10.85 1.47
C HIS A 93 -14.10 10.16 0.26
N LEU A 94 -14.63 8.98 -0.04
CA LEU A 94 -14.21 8.22 -1.21
C LEU A 94 -15.44 7.74 -1.95
N THR A 95 -15.54 8.11 -3.22
CA THR A 95 -16.61 7.66 -4.11
C THR A 95 -16.04 6.59 -5.02
N SER A 96 -16.66 5.44 -5.05
CA SER A 96 -16.20 4.31 -5.86
C SER A 96 -17.35 3.73 -6.67
N ARG A 97 -17.01 2.99 -7.69
CA ARG A 97 -17.98 2.20 -8.44
C ARG A 97 -18.47 1.07 -7.57
N GLN A 98 -19.76 0.82 -7.63
CA GLN A 98 -20.39 -0.29 -6.88
C GLN A 98 -20.90 -1.37 -7.82
#